data_eb5d5755330592c82ffa4b53001b37e2
#
_entry.id   eb5d5755330592c82ffa4b53001b37e2
#
_cell.length_a   1.000
_cell.length_b   1.000
_cell.length_c   1.000
_cell.angle_alpha   90.00
_cell.angle_beta   90.00
_cell.angle_gamma   90.00
#
_symmetry.space_group_name_H-M   'P 1'
#
loop_
_entity.id
_entity.type
_entity.pdbx_description
1 polymer ?
#
loop_
_entity_poly.entity_id
_entity_poly.type
_entity_poly.pdbx_seq_one_letter_code
_entity_poly.pdbx_strand_id
1 'polypeptide(L)'
;MKARGVAGALIAGFAATVLSVAPAFAATTISSGHVDAIDVDWTGSALTLDLRDGTVTPAVDRAPADVVLNAVSASKTTVPSGSAYSFLGAPGDPVWILPQTQASNIVWPGFSTEDVPSGVLSGNAVSVKLVSVSGPDDVAVYTTNSFGTPTVWFDSGNGLPDTRSIPINTHAHANWAFEAAGTYTAVFEVTATTSGGTAITTGQKTYTFTVQP
;
A
#
# COMPACT_ATOMS: atom_id res chain seq x y z
N MET A 1 -9.83 -78.97 21.88
CA MET A 1 -9.20 -77.71 22.26
C MET A 1 -9.75 -76.65 21.36
N LYS A 2 -10.56 -75.72 21.90
CA LYS A 2 -11.20 -74.63 21.15
C LYS A 2 -10.43 -73.32 21.43
N ALA A 3 -9.82 -72.70 20.42
CA ALA A 3 -9.17 -71.43 20.53
C ALA A 3 -10.23 -70.28 20.38
N ARG A 4 -10.29 -69.37 21.34
CA ARG A 4 -11.11 -68.17 21.33
C ARG A 4 -10.29 -66.99 20.76
N GLY A 5 -10.70 -66.49 19.63
CA GLY A 5 -10.16 -65.26 19.07
C GLY A 5 -10.74 -64.03 19.79
N VAL A 6 -9.85 -63.13 20.20
CA VAL A 6 -10.22 -61.80 20.76
C VAL A 6 -10.22 -60.78 19.63
N ALA A 7 -11.39 -60.22 19.37
CA ALA A 7 -11.52 -59.10 18.42
C ALA A 7 -11.20 -57.81 19.16
N GLY A 8 -10.11 -57.12 18.76
CA GLY A 8 -9.79 -55.76 19.21
C GLY A 8 -10.53 -54.72 18.38
N ALA A 9 -11.33 -53.89 19.03
CA ALA A 9 -11.96 -52.74 18.41
C ALA A 9 -11.00 -51.57 18.38
N LEU A 10 -10.64 -51.08 17.19
CA LEU A 10 -9.91 -49.83 16.97
C LEU A 10 -10.91 -48.65 17.06
N ILE A 11 -10.77 -47.81 18.07
CA ILE A 11 -11.50 -46.56 18.18
C ILE A 11 -10.66 -45.48 17.44
N ALA A 12 -11.13 -45.08 16.27
CA ALA A 12 -10.56 -43.91 15.55
C ALA A 12 -11.09 -42.64 16.19
N GLY A 13 -10.22 -41.96 16.94
CA GLY A 13 -10.52 -40.62 17.50
C GLY A 13 -10.46 -39.56 16.41
N PHE A 14 -11.59 -38.95 16.09
CA PHE A 14 -11.64 -37.73 15.27
C PHE A 14 -11.19 -36.53 16.12
N ALA A 15 -10.03 -35.99 15.84
CA ALA A 15 -9.62 -34.69 16.39
C ALA A 15 -10.31 -33.55 15.60
N ALA A 16 -11.31 -32.93 16.19
CA ALA A 16 -11.92 -31.73 15.64
C ALA A 16 -10.97 -30.53 15.86
N THR A 17 -10.35 -30.05 14.81
CA THR A 17 -9.62 -28.77 14.83
C THR A 17 -10.63 -27.63 14.88
N VAL A 18 -10.74 -26.97 16.02
CA VAL A 18 -11.51 -25.72 16.17
C VAL A 18 -10.68 -24.60 15.55
N LEU A 19 -11.04 -24.17 14.35
CA LEU A 19 -10.53 -22.92 13.77
C LEU A 19 -11.14 -21.76 14.54
N SER A 20 -10.35 -21.12 15.41
CA SER A 20 -10.75 -19.86 16.03
C SER A 20 -10.75 -18.75 14.97
N VAL A 21 -11.93 -18.31 14.57
CA VAL A 21 -12.09 -17.08 13.77
C VAL A 21 -11.89 -15.91 14.73
N ALA A 22 -10.77 -15.20 14.59
CA ALA A 22 -10.57 -13.94 15.29
C ALA A 22 -11.65 -12.94 14.80
N PRO A 23 -12.21 -12.08 15.68
CA PRO A 23 -13.14 -11.04 15.26
C PRO A 23 -12.43 -10.13 14.25
N ALA A 24 -13.01 -9.99 13.07
CA ALA A 24 -12.58 -8.99 12.11
C ALA A 24 -13.02 -7.62 12.63
N PHE A 25 -12.09 -6.78 13.03
CA PHE A 25 -12.40 -5.37 13.28
C PHE A 25 -12.75 -4.72 11.95
N ALA A 26 -13.77 -3.83 11.97
CA ALA A 26 -14.09 -3.05 10.77
C ALA A 26 -12.91 -2.13 10.42
N ALA A 27 -12.49 -2.14 9.17
CA ALA A 27 -11.41 -1.29 8.70
C ALA A 27 -11.75 0.19 8.88
N THR A 28 -10.77 1.00 9.28
CA THR A 28 -10.92 2.45 9.38
C THR A 28 -10.96 3.06 7.98
N THR A 29 -12.05 3.75 7.63
CA THR A 29 -12.14 4.47 6.36
C THR A 29 -11.66 5.91 6.53
N ILE A 30 -10.67 6.32 5.75
CA ILE A 30 -10.13 7.68 5.71
C ILE A 30 -10.49 8.31 4.36
N SER A 31 -11.26 9.40 4.39
CA SER A 31 -11.79 10.08 3.20
C SER A 31 -11.19 11.47 2.96
N SER A 32 -10.44 12.00 3.92
CA SER A 32 -9.80 13.32 3.81
C SER A 32 -8.68 13.46 4.82
N GLY A 33 -7.79 14.42 4.59
CA GLY A 33 -6.69 14.75 5.48
C GLY A 33 -5.38 14.03 5.15
N HIS A 34 -4.36 14.31 5.94
CA HIS A 34 -3.00 13.83 5.73
C HIS A 34 -2.84 12.38 6.22
N VAL A 35 -2.24 11.57 5.40
CA VAL A 35 -1.72 10.24 5.77
C VAL A 35 -0.38 10.00 5.07
N ASP A 36 0.57 9.33 5.72
CA ASP A 36 1.69 8.72 5.02
C ASP A 36 1.28 7.28 4.70
N ALA A 37 0.83 7.07 3.46
CA ALA A 37 0.32 5.77 3.04
C ALA A 37 1.44 4.73 3.06
N ILE A 38 2.64 5.12 2.68
CA ILE A 38 3.86 4.31 2.75
C ILE A 38 4.76 4.93 3.82
N ASP A 39 4.58 4.49 5.06
CA ASP A 39 5.37 4.92 6.21
C ASP A 39 6.36 3.81 6.60
N VAL A 40 7.64 4.12 6.53
CA VAL A 40 8.73 3.15 6.71
C VAL A 40 9.54 3.52 7.94
N ASP A 41 9.53 2.65 8.93
CA ASP A 41 10.25 2.83 10.19
C ASP A 41 11.39 1.83 10.36
N TRP A 42 12.33 2.18 11.23
CA TRP A 42 13.41 1.33 11.66
C TRP A 42 13.23 0.89 13.11
N THR A 43 13.06 -0.41 13.34
CA THR A 43 12.87 -0.98 14.69
C THR A 43 14.15 -1.21 15.48
N GLY A 44 15.31 -0.81 14.94
CA GLY A 44 16.64 -1.14 15.48
C GLY A 44 17.31 -2.34 14.79
N SER A 45 16.54 -3.20 14.11
CA SER A 45 17.06 -4.38 13.40
C SER A 45 16.30 -4.75 12.13
N ALA A 46 15.10 -4.21 11.94
CA ALA A 46 14.23 -4.50 10.80
C ALA A 46 13.50 -3.23 10.32
N LEU A 47 12.97 -3.27 9.11
CA LEU A 47 12.02 -2.27 8.61
C LEU A 47 10.59 -2.72 8.91
N THR A 48 9.71 -1.77 9.24
CA THR A 48 8.26 -1.90 9.18
C THR A 48 7.71 -1.10 8.01
N LEU A 49 6.51 -1.45 7.59
CA LEU A 49 5.73 -0.71 6.60
C LEU A 49 4.31 -0.60 7.14
N ASP A 50 3.96 0.59 7.54
CA ASP A 50 2.67 0.93 8.11
C ASP A 50 2.00 2.07 7.33
N LEU A 51 0.83 2.49 7.73
CA LEU A 51 0.16 3.71 7.30
C LEU A 51 0.07 4.64 8.51
N ARG A 52 0.70 5.81 8.44
CA ARG A 52 0.59 6.82 9.47
C ARG A 52 -0.64 7.68 9.25
N ASP A 53 -1.60 7.56 10.16
CA ASP A 53 -2.84 8.32 10.14
C ASP A 53 -2.66 9.65 10.85
N GLY A 54 -2.40 10.71 10.09
CA GLY A 54 -2.31 12.08 10.57
C GLY A 54 -3.66 12.80 10.66
N THR A 55 -4.77 12.10 10.40
CA THR A 55 -6.12 12.69 10.55
C THR A 55 -6.59 12.74 11.99
N VAL A 56 -5.88 12.06 12.89
CA VAL A 56 -6.11 12.05 14.33
C VAL A 56 -4.95 12.69 15.10
N THR A 57 -5.18 13.12 16.34
CA THR A 57 -4.16 13.74 17.17
C THR A 57 -4.09 13.06 18.53
N PRO A 58 -2.93 12.50 18.94
CA PRO A 58 -1.70 12.37 18.12
C PRO A 58 -1.91 11.46 16.93
N ALA A 59 -1.07 11.61 15.88
CA ALA A 59 -1.06 10.70 14.74
C ALA A 59 -0.75 9.27 15.22
N VAL A 60 -1.31 8.27 14.53
CA VAL A 60 -1.16 6.86 14.87
C VAL A 60 -0.76 6.03 13.65
N ASP A 61 0.09 5.02 13.88
CA ASP A 61 0.44 4.05 12.88
C ASP A 61 -0.61 2.94 12.85
N ARG A 62 -1.02 2.54 11.65
CA ARG A 62 -2.03 1.51 11.42
C ARG A 62 -1.46 0.46 10.47
N ALA A 63 -1.81 -0.80 10.70
CA ALA A 63 -1.55 -1.80 9.68
C ALA A 63 -2.33 -1.44 8.41
N PRO A 64 -1.69 -1.43 7.21
CA PRO A 64 -2.38 -1.04 5.97
C PRO A 64 -3.67 -1.83 5.69
N ALA A 65 -3.71 -3.10 6.09
CA ALA A 65 -4.88 -3.95 5.94
C ALA A 65 -6.09 -3.52 6.80
N ASP A 66 -5.87 -2.70 7.82
CA ASP A 66 -6.92 -2.20 8.73
C ASP A 66 -7.47 -0.83 8.28
N VAL A 67 -7.03 -0.33 7.11
CA VAL A 67 -7.42 0.98 6.57
C VAL A 67 -7.98 0.85 5.16
N VAL A 68 -9.03 1.62 4.89
CA VAL A 68 -9.52 1.89 3.54
C VAL A 68 -9.32 3.37 3.24
N LEU A 69 -8.50 3.68 2.23
CA LEU A 69 -8.34 5.03 1.70
C LEU A 69 -9.44 5.29 0.67
N ASN A 70 -10.29 6.28 0.91
CA ASN A 70 -11.46 6.55 0.10
C ASN A 70 -11.24 7.77 -0.81
N ALA A 71 -11.10 7.53 -2.11
CA ALA A 71 -11.11 8.56 -3.13
C ALA A 71 -12.57 8.98 -3.38
N VAL A 72 -12.97 10.05 -2.70
CA VAL A 72 -14.32 10.62 -2.79
C VAL A 72 -14.60 11.16 -4.20
N SER A 73 -15.88 11.34 -4.57
CA SER A 73 -16.26 11.88 -5.89
C SER A 73 -15.62 13.25 -6.21
N ALA A 74 -15.26 14.03 -5.18
CA ALA A 74 -14.53 15.28 -5.36
C ALA A 74 -13.10 15.12 -5.90
N SER A 75 -12.53 13.91 -5.88
CA SER A 75 -11.23 13.58 -6.48
C SER A 75 -11.32 13.32 -7.99
N LYS A 76 -12.53 13.21 -8.54
CA LYS A 76 -12.77 12.96 -9.96
C LYS A 76 -12.38 14.17 -10.81
N THR A 77 -11.62 13.92 -11.85
CA THR A 77 -11.21 14.89 -12.87
C THR A 77 -11.12 14.19 -14.23
N THR A 78 -10.44 14.79 -15.18
CA THR A 78 -10.21 14.20 -16.49
C THR A 78 -8.71 14.13 -16.79
N VAL A 79 -8.31 13.12 -17.57
CA VAL A 79 -6.95 12.97 -18.05
C VAL A 79 -6.55 14.22 -18.85
N PRO A 80 -5.43 14.88 -18.51
CA PRO A 80 -4.97 16.08 -19.22
C PRO A 80 -4.66 15.80 -20.69
N SER A 81 -4.81 16.84 -21.53
CA SER A 81 -4.35 16.77 -22.91
C SER A 81 -2.82 16.70 -22.97
N GLY A 82 -2.29 15.85 -23.85
CA GLY A 82 -0.87 15.73 -24.09
C GLY A 82 -0.33 14.32 -23.79
N SER A 83 0.66 13.89 -24.60
CA SER A 83 1.23 12.53 -24.53
C SER A 83 1.97 12.22 -23.21
N ALA A 84 2.34 13.26 -22.45
CA ALA A 84 3.02 13.09 -21.16
C ALA A 84 2.15 12.39 -20.10
N TYR A 85 0.81 12.45 -20.25
CA TYR A 85 -0.17 11.85 -19.35
C TYR A 85 -0.83 10.59 -19.90
N SER A 86 -0.31 10.03 -21.01
CA SER A 86 -0.89 8.83 -21.64
C SER A 86 -0.91 7.58 -20.75
N PHE A 87 -0.18 7.58 -19.65
CA PHE A 87 -0.22 6.55 -18.62
C PHE A 87 -1.48 6.60 -17.73
N LEU A 88 -2.37 7.58 -17.92
CA LEU A 88 -3.66 7.72 -17.22
C LEU A 88 -4.86 7.44 -18.13
N GLY A 89 -4.63 6.97 -19.37
CA GLY A 89 -5.67 6.77 -20.38
C GLY A 89 -5.69 7.84 -21.47
N ALA A 90 -6.80 7.93 -22.20
CA ALA A 90 -6.96 8.92 -23.27
C ALA A 90 -7.30 10.31 -22.72
N PRO A 91 -6.87 11.40 -23.38
CA PRO A 91 -7.23 12.76 -22.99
C PRO A 91 -8.75 12.95 -22.86
N GLY A 92 -9.20 13.40 -21.70
CA GLY A 92 -10.62 13.64 -21.40
C GLY A 92 -11.32 12.44 -20.72
N ASP A 93 -10.69 11.28 -20.63
CA ASP A 93 -11.23 10.16 -19.86
C ASP A 93 -11.35 10.53 -18.37
N PRO A 94 -12.32 9.99 -17.65
CA PRO A 94 -12.44 10.22 -16.21
C PRO A 94 -11.27 9.56 -15.47
N VAL A 95 -10.72 10.28 -14.48
CA VAL A 95 -9.69 9.77 -13.57
C VAL A 95 -9.94 10.35 -12.18
N TRP A 96 -9.67 9.58 -11.12
CA TRP A 96 -9.77 10.04 -9.73
C TRP A 96 -8.36 10.19 -9.16
N ILE A 97 -8.05 11.37 -8.65
CA ILE A 97 -6.69 11.68 -8.19
C ILE A 97 -6.72 12.10 -6.71
N LEU A 98 -6.04 11.32 -5.86
CA LEU A 98 -5.62 11.77 -4.55
C LEU A 98 -4.36 12.61 -4.76
N PRO A 99 -4.40 13.92 -4.46
CA PRO A 99 -3.46 14.86 -5.07
C PRO A 99 -2.10 14.91 -4.35
N GLN A 100 -1.05 15.25 -5.09
CA GLN A 100 0.28 15.54 -4.56
C GLN A 100 0.28 16.77 -3.64
N THR A 101 -0.55 17.76 -3.92
CA THR A 101 -0.71 18.97 -3.09
C THR A 101 -1.98 18.85 -2.27
N GLN A 102 -1.88 19.12 -0.98
CA GLN A 102 -3.02 19.00 -0.07
C GLN A 102 -4.24 19.78 -0.57
N ALA A 103 -5.37 19.09 -0.66
CA ALA A 103 -6.67 19.66 -0.97
C ALA A 103 -7.65 19.38 0.18
N SER A 104 -8.55 20.32 0.45
CA SER A 104 -9.59 20.12 1.45
C SER A 104 -10.55 19.00 1.01
N ASN A 105 -10.98 18.19 1.96
CA ASN A 105 -11.95 17.11 1.77
C ASN A 105 -11.50 15.93 0.87
N ILE A 106 -10.21 15.82 0.58
CA ILE A 106 -9.62 14.69 -0.16
C ILE A 106 -8.47 14.14 0.68
N VAL A 107 -8.28 12.81 0.66
CA VAL A 107 -7.10 12.17 1.27
C VAL A 107 -5.84 12.67 0.59
N TRP A 108 -4.83 12.95 1.39
CA TRP A 108 -3.53 13.42 0.93
C TRP A 108 -2.45 12.40 1.30
N PRO A 109 -2.24 11.37 0.44
CA PRO A 109 -1.36 10.25 0.78
C PRO A 109 0.10 10.58 0.46
N GLY A 110 0.97 10.27 1.41
CA GLY A 110 2.40 10.49 1.35
C GLY A 110 3.23 9.22 1.44
N PHE A 111 4.53 9.45 1.37
CA PHE A 111 5.62 8.50 1.61
C PHE A 111 6.52 9.11 2.68
N SER A 112 6.77 8.37 3.75
CA SER A 112 7.69 8.77 4.83
C SER A 112 8.77 7.71 5.01
N THR A 113 9.99 8.17 5.20
CA THR A 113 11.16 7.40 5.64
C THR A 113 11.92 8.18 6.72
N GLU A 114 11.22 9.13 7.40
CA GLU A 114 11.83 10.06 8.35
C GLU A 114 12.33 9.34 9.60
N ASP A 115 11.68 8.24 9.97
CA ASP A 115 12.02 7.43 11.14
C ASP A 115 13.06 6.32 10.85
N VAL A 116 13.73 6.38 9.68
CA VAL A 116 14.87 5.52 9.34
C VAL A 116 16.19 6.28 9.60
N PRO A 117 16.98 5.92 10.63
CA PRO A 117 18.20 6.64 10.97
C PRO A 117 19.27 6.56 9.88
N SER A 118 20.06 7.62 9.74
CA SER A 118 21.20 7.65 8.83
C SER A 118 22.26 6.61 9.21
N GLY A 119 22.84 5.95 8.21
CA GLY A 119 23.94 5.00 8.38
C GLY A 119 23.49 3.57 8.73
N VAL A 120 22.20 3.32 8.97
CA VAL A 120 21.70 1.94 9.22
C VAL A 120 21.50 1.16 7.94
N LEU A 121 21.25 1.84 6.82
CA LEU A 121 21.05 1.23 5.51
C LEU A 121 22.19 1.58 4.54
N SER A 122 22.57 0.63 3.72
CA SER A 122 23.50 0.84 2.61
C SER A 122 22.92 1.84 1.61
N GLY A 123 23.69 2.87 1.27
CA GLY A 123 23.23 3.94 0.37
C GLY A 123 22.18 4.88 0.97
N ASN A 124 21.85 4.74 2.27
CA ASN A 124 20.82 5.57 2.93
C ASN A 124 19.53 5.69 2.13
N ALA A 125 19.02 4.57 1.65
CA ALA A 125 17.79 4.50 0.89
C ALA A 125 17.05 3.18 1.11
N VAL A 126 15.76 3.20 0.89
CA VAL A 126 14.90 2.02 0.78
C VAL A 126 14.44 1.85 -0.67
N SER A 127 14.04 0.64 -1.00
CA SER A 127 13.44 0.29 -2.30
C SER A 127 11.97 -0.04 -2.07
N VAL A 128 11.08 0.85 -2.49
CA VAL A 128 9.63 0.64 -2.45
C VAL A 128 9.20 -0.01 -3.75
N LYS A 129 8.47 -1.11 -3.64
CA LYS A 129 7.98 -1.89 -4.78
C LYS A 129 6.46 -1.95 -4.75
N LEU A 130 5.80 -1.57 -5.84
CA LEU A 130 4.41 -1.94 -6.12
C LEU A 130 4.43 -3.32 -6.78
N VAL A 131 3.99 -4.33 -6.03
CA VAL A 131 4.09 -5.74 -6.45
C VAL A 131 2.94 -6.12 -7.38
N SER A 132 1.73 -5.72 -7.01
CA SER A 132 0.52 -6.01 -7.77
C SER A 132 -0.59 -5.02 -7.46
N VAL A 133 -1.50 -4.86 -8.41
CA VAL A 133 -2.77 -4.15 -8.28
C VAL A 133 -3.89 -5.09 -8.71
N SER A 134 -5.01 -5.04 -8.03
CA SER A 134 -6.26 -5.67 -8.44
C SER A 134 -7.37 -4.64 -8.26
N GLY A 135 -8.16 -4.42 -9.29
CA GLY A 135 -9.21 -3.41 -9.31
C GLY A 135 -9.96 -3.40 -10.63
N PRO A 136 -10.88 -2.45 -10.80
CA PRO A 136 -11.64 -2.32 -12.04
C PRO A 136 -10.81 -1.82 -13.23
N ASP A 137 -9.70 -1.09 -12.98
CA ASP A 137 -8.80 -0.55 -14.01
C ASP A 137 -7.42 -0.28 -13.41
N ASP A 138 -6.56 0.47 -14.10
CA ASP A 138 -5.19 0.74 -13.71
C ASP A 138 -5.04 1.80 -12.61
N VAL A 139 -3.88 1.77 -11.95
CA VAL A 139 -3.46 2.70 -10.90
C VAL A 139 -2.08 3.23 -11.24
N ALA A 140 -1.93 4.56 -11.17
CA ALA A 140 -0.63 5.21 -11.33
C ALA A 140 -0.31 6.09 -10.12
N VAL A 141 0.96 6.12 -9.72
CA VAL A 141 1.50 7.05 -8.73
C VAL A 141 2.58 7.89 -9.39
N TYR A 142 2.43 9.21 -9.34
CA TYR A 142 3.33 10.12 -10.04
C TYR A 142 3.43 11.48 -9.33
N THR A 143 4.53 12.18 -9.56
CA THR A 143 4.66 13.59 -9.18
C THR A 143 4.57 14.48 -10.39
N THR A 144 4.18 15.73 -10.17
CA THR A 144 4.14 16.78 -11.22
C THR A 144 5.00 17.95 -10.77
N ASN A 145 5.90 18.41 -11.63
CA ASN A 145 6.71 19.58 -11.36
C ASN A 145 5.92 20.87 -11.62
N SER A 146 6.52 22.03 -11.32
CA SER A 146 5.88 23.35 -11.47
C SER A 146 5.50 23.72 -12.92
N PHE A 147 6.02 23.00 -13.92
CA PHE A 147 5.68 23.18 -15.34
C PHE A 147 4.60 22.19 -15.81
N GLY A 148 4.04 21.39 -14.91
CA GLY A 148 3.03 20.39 -15.26
C GLY A 148 3.60 19.11 -15.89
N THR A 149 4.92 18.85 -15.80
CA THR A 149 5.51 17.63 -16.34
C THR A 149 5.43 16.51 -15.30
N PRO A 150 4.81 15.36 -15.62
CA PRO A 150 4.74 14.24 -14.70
C PRO A 150 6.05 13.45 -14.66
N THR A 151 6.32 12.87 -13.49
CA THR A 151 7.33 11.83 -13.29
C THR A 151 6.64 10.64 -12.65
N VAL A 152 6.47 9.57 -13.40
CA VAL A 152 5.80 8.34 -12.95
C VAL A 152 6.71 7.60 -11.96
N TRP A 153 6.13 7.18 -10.84
CA TRP A 153 6.77 6.37 -9.82
C TRP A 153 6.37 4.91 -9.95
N PHE A 154 5.07 4.67 -10.12
CA PHE A 154 4.47 3.36 -10.30
C PHE A 154 3.33 3.47 -11.32
N ASP A 155 3.16 2.46 -12.16
CA ASP A 155 2.13 2.41 -13.21
C ASP A 155 1.75 0.94 -13.47
N SER A 156 0.56 0.54 -13.03
CA SER A 156 0.09 -0.83 -13.21
C SER A 156 -0.23 -1.17 -14.66
N GLY A 157 -0.55 -0.15 -15.49
CA GLY A 157 -0.94 -0.32 -16.89
C GLY A 157 0.20 -0.73 -17.82
N ASN A 158 1.44 -0.51 -17.43
CA ASN A 158 2.60 -0.94 -18.22
C ASN A 158 3.20 -2.28 -17.76
N GLY A 159 2.63 -2.87 -16.71
CA GLY A 159 3.04 -4.15 -16.11
C GLY A 159 3.85 -3.98 -14.83
N LEU A 160 3.54 -4.83 -13.84
CA LEU A 160 4.16 -4.86 -12.52
C LEU A 160 5.14 -6.05 -12.38
N PRO A 161 6.11 -6.01 -11.46
CA PRO A 161 6.27 -5.01 -10.39
C PRO A 161 7.08 -3.78 -10.82
N ASP A 162 6.69 -2.61 -10.29
CA ASP A 162 7.47 -1.39 -10.34
C ASP A 162 8.27 -1.17 -9.07
N THR A 163 9.43 -0.53 -9.19
CA THR A 163 10.31 -0.29 -8.04
C THR A 163 10.87 1.14 -8.08
N ARG A 164 10.83 1.81 -6.92
CA ARG A 164 11.41 3.14 -6.73
C ARG A 164 12.32 3.18 -5.51
N SER A 165 13.50 3.72 -5.68
CA SER A 165 14.40 4.05 -4.56
C SER A 165 13.96 5.37 -3.93
N ILE A 166 13.79 5.37 -2.60
CA ILE A 166 13.46 6.55 -1.80
C ILE A 166 14.59 6.73 -0.77
N PRO A 167 15.26 7.89 -0.76
CA PRO A 167 16.25 8.21 0.28
C PRO A 167 15.60 8.20 1.67
N ILE A 168 16.36 7.87 2.71
CA ILE A 168 15.90 8.08 4.09
C ILE A 168 15.73 9.58 4.40
N ASN A 169 15.05 9.90 5.49
CA ASN A 169 14.66 11.29 5.85
C ASN A 169 13.86 11.98 4.73
N THR A 170 13.07 11.22 3.99
CA THR A 170 12.17 11.76 2.97
C THR A 170 10.75 11.77 3.51
N HIS A 171 10.08 12.93 3.36
CA HIS A 171 8.65 13.07 3.46
C HIS A 171 8.16 13.68 2.14
N ALA A 172 7.40 12.94 1.38
CA ALA A 172 6.99 13.34 0.03
C ALA A 172 5.57 12.89 -0.28
N HIS A 173 4.85 13.70 -1.03
CA HIS A 173 3.53 13.36 -1.55
C HIS A 173 3.56 13.23 -3.06
N ALA A 174 2.71 12.34 -3.56
CA ALA A 174 2.52 12.09 -4.99
C ALA A 174 1.03 12.11 -5.34
N ASN A 175 0.71 12.24 -6.62
CA ASN A 175 -0.63 11.98 -7.11
C ASN A 175 -0.84 10.47 -7.19
N TRP A 176 -1.94 9.98 -6.60
CA TRP A 176 -2.38 8.60 -6.74
C TRP A 176 -3.63 8.60 -7.61
N ALA A 177 -3.51 8.10 -8.82
CA ALA A 177 -4.55 8.12 -9.83
C ALA A 177 -5.18 6.75 -10.01
N PHE A 178 -6.50 6.72 -10.17
CA PHE A 178 -7.33 5.54 -10.41
C PHE A 178 -8.16 5.78 -11.67
N GLU A 179 -8.15 4.87 -12.63
CA GLU A 179 -8.76 5.07 -13.94
C GLU A 179 -10.25 4.69 -13.98
N ALA A 180 -10.75 4.00 -12.96
CA ALA A 180 -12.18 3.70 -12.83
C ALA A 180 -12.66 3.82 -11.37
N ALA A 181 -13.97 4.00 -11.19
CA ALA A 181 -14.61 3.88 -9.89
C ALA A 181 -14.71 2.41 -9.45
N GLY A 182 -14.55 2.16 -8.14
CA GLY A 182 -14.67 0.82 -7.55
C GLY A 182 -13.67 0.58 -6.44
N THR A 183 -13.41 -0.68 -6.12
CA THR A 183 -12.47 -1.07 -5.07
C THR A 183 -11.19 -1.60 -5.69
N TYR A 184 -10.07 -1.09 -5.19
CA TYR A 184 -8.73 -1.52 -5.56
C TYR A 184 -8.01 -2.11 -4.35
N THR A 185 -7.17 -3.10 -4.62
CA THR A 185 -6.13 -3.55 -3.69
C THR A 185 -4.77 -3.38 -4.36
N ALA A 186 -3.86 -2.69 -3.68
CA ALA A 186 -2.47 -2.53 -4.11
C ALA A 186 -1.55 -3.21 -3.09
N VAL A 187 -0.61 -4.03 -3.56
CA VAL A 187 0.35 -4.72 -2.70
C VAL A 187 1.70 -4.04 -2.83
N PHE A 188 2.20 -3.53 -1.70
CA PHE A 188 3.53 -2.94 -1.61
C PHE A 188 4.48 -3.80 -0.77
N GLU A 189 5.75 -3.71 -1.09
CA GLU A 189 6.86 -4.29 -0.32
C GLU A 189 8.00 -3.28 -0.26
N VAL A 190 8.62 -3.16 0.91
CA VAL A 190 9.83 -2.33 1.05
C VAL A 190 11.01 -3.23 1.37
N THR A 191 12.10 -3.03 0.64
CA THR A 191 13.35 -3.76 0.84
C THR A 191 14.51 -2.80 1.00
N ALA A 192 15.54 -3.23 1.71
CA ALA A 192 16.81 -2.52 1.81
C ALA A 192 17.95 -3.50 2.09
N THR A 193 19.16 -2.98 2.07
CA THR A 193 20.33 -3.68 2.60
C THR A 193 20.87 -2.88 3.79
N THR A 194 21.10 -3.52 4.91
CA THR A 194 21.71 -2.85 6.07
C THR A 194 23.16 -2.43 5.75
N SER A 195 23.71 -1.49 6.50
CA SER A 195 25.13 -1.10 6.39
C SER A 195 26.09 -2.27 6.63
N GLY A 196 25.64 -3.32 7.36
CA GLY A 196 26.37 -4.57 7.56
C GLY A 196 26.24 -5.58 6.41
N GLY A 197 25.52 -5.25 5.31
CA GLY A 197 25.38 -6.10 4.13
C GLY A 197 24.23 -7.10 4.18
N THR A 198 23.36 -7.05 5.20
CA THR A 198 22.19 -7.97 5.31
C THR A 198 21.01 -7.41 4.53
N ALA A 199 20.43 -8.21 3.62
CA ALA A 199 19.18 -7.87 2.96
C ALA A 199 17.99 -8.01 3.93
N ILE A 200 17.11 -7.03 3.94
CA ILE A 200 15.92 -6.97 4.79
C ILE A 200 14.69 -6.59 3.97
N THR A 201 13.52 -7.03 4.43
CA THR A 201 12.23 -6.76 3.80
C THR A 201 11.15 -6.57 4.86
N THR A 202 10.17 -5.73 4.56
CA THR A 202 8.94 -5.61 5.36
C THR A 202 7.95 -6.75 5.12
N GLY A 203 8.21 -7.58 4.09
CA GLY A 203 7.19 -8.42 3.48
C GLY A 203 6.13 -7.60 2.75
N GLN A 204 5.22 -8.29 2.11
CA GLN A 204 4.14 -7.68 1.35
C GLN A 204 3.04 -7.16 2.27
N LYS A 205 2.55 -5.95 2.00
CA LYS A 205 1.43 -5.31 2.69
C LYS A 205 0.36 -4.94 1.67
N THR A 206 -0.90 -5.23 2.02
CA THR A 206 -2.05 -4.93 1.17
C THR A 206 -2.71 -3.63 1.61
N TYR A 207 -2.90 -2.74 0.68
CA TYR A 207 -3.60 -1.47 0.82
C TYR A 207 -4.93 -1.55 0.08
N THR A 208 -5.99 -1.05 0.69
CA THR A 208 -7.31 -1.02 0.07
C THR A 208 -7.72 0.43 -0.22
N PHE A 209 -8.16 0.67 -1.44
CA PHE A 209 -8.74 1.94 -1.86
C PHE A 209 -10.17 1.72 -2.33
N THR A 210 -11.06 2.67 -2.01
CA THR A 210 -12.39 2.75 -2.61
C THR A 210 -12.49 4.04 -3.39
N VAL A 211 -12.95 3.96 -4.62
CA VAL A 211 -13.07 5.10 -5.54
C VAL A 211 -14.55 5.30 -5.84
N GLN A 212 -15.09 6.45 -5.41
CA GLN A 212 -16.49 6.80 -5.58
C GLN A 212 -16.75 7.27 -7.02
N PRO A 213 -17.92 6.93 -7.61
CA PRO A 213 -18.31 7.35 -8.96
C PRO A 213 -18.40 8.86 -9.15
#